data_73c2b2f6250adfd1e9db8964dfa10600
#
_entry.id   73c2b2f6250adfd1e9db8964dfa10600
#
_cell.length_a   1.000
_cell.length_b   1.000
_cell.length_c   1.000
_cell.angle_alpha   90.00
_cell.angle_beta   90.00
_cell.angle_gamma   90.00
#
_symmetry.space_group_name_H-M   'P 1'
#
loop_
_entity.id
_entity.type
_entity.pdbx_description
1 polymer ?
#
loop_
_entity_poly.entity_id
_entity_poly.type
_entity_poly.pdbx_seq_one_letter_code
_entity_poly.pdbx_strand_id
1 'polypeptide(L)'
;GIILKIETRQAFEELPRLLLACMRTGRYGVMIARGDLAVECGYERMAEIQEEILWIAEAAHAPVIWATQVLETLAKNGVPSRAEVTDAAMSERAESNRNRRRQHL
;
A
#
# COMPACT_ATOMS: atom_id res chain seq x y z
N GLY A 1 12.70 5.35 7.57
CA GLY A 1 11.95 4.95 6.38
C GLY A 1 10.69 5.79 6.17
N ILE A 2 10.18 5.74 4.97
CA ILE A 2 8.98 6.47 4.58
C ILE A 2 7.90 5.49 4.19
N ILE A 3 6.68 5.66 4.72
CA ILE A 3 5.51 4.89 4.30
C ILE A 3 4.55 5.87 3.63
N LEU A 4 4.28 5.62 2.35
CA LEU A 4 3.30 6.40 1.60
C LEU A 4 1.92 5.81 1.85
N LYS A 5 1.05 6.57 2.48
CA LYS A 5 -0.31 6.14 2.77
C LYS A 5 -1.24 6.59 1.65
N ILE A 6 -1.79 5.63 0.93
CA ILE A 6 -2.69 5.92 -0.19
C ILE A 6 -4.13 5.85 0.32
N GLU A 7 -4.71 7.00 0.56
CA GLU A 7 -6.07 7.11 1.10
C GLU A 7 -6.96 8.02 0.27
N THR A 8 -6.41 8.71 -0.72
CA THR A 8 -7.17 9.60 -1.60
C THR A 8 -6.92 9.26 -3.05
N ARG A 9 -7.85 9.65 -3.91
CA ARG A 9 -7.71 9.52 -5.34
C ARG A 9 -6.47 10.25 -5.85
N GLN A 10 -6.21 11.43 -5.32
CA GLN A 10 -5.04 12.22 -5.70
C GLN A 10 -3.74 11.49 -5.39
N ALA A 11 -3.63 10.90 -4.19
CA ALA A 11 -2.46 10.14 -3.81
C ALA A 11 -2.23 8.95 -4.74
N PHE A 12 -3.31 8.27 -5.13
CA PHE A 12 -3.23 7.17 -6.09
C PHE A 12 -2.72 7.66 -7.44
N GLU A 13 -3.26 8.75 -7.95
CA GLU A 13 -2.85 9.30 -9.24
C GLU A 13 -1.39 9.77 -9.24
N GLU A 14 -0.90 10.25 -8.11
CA GLU A 14 0.47 10.73 -7.96
C GLU A 14 1.46 9.67 -7.49
N LEU A 15 1.00 8.44 -7.26
CA LEU A 15 1.83 7.39 -6.68
C LEU A 15 3.15 7.15 -7.42
N PRO A 16 3.19 7.08 -8.76
CA PRO A 16 4.47 6.89 -9.46
C PRO A 16 5.47 7.98 -9.15
N ARG A 17 5.03 9.23 -9.13
CA ARG A 17 5.89 10.37 -8.83
C ARG A 17 6.38 10.34 -7.38
N LEU A 18 5.50 9.99 -6.45
CA LEU A 18 5.84 9.90 -5.03
C LEU A 18 6.87 8.79 -4.79
N LEU A 19 6.72 7.65 -5.46
CA LEU A 19 7.68 6.55 -5.34
C LEU A 19 9.05 6.95 -5.91
N LEU A 20 9.09 7.65 -7.03
CA LEU A 20 10.35 8.14 -7.57
C LEU A 20 11.07 9.04 -6.58
N ALA A 21 10.34 9.92 -5.90
CA ALA A 21 10.92 10.77 -4.87
C ALA A 21 11.45 9.96 -3.69
N CYS A 22 10.72 8.92 -3.28
CA CYS A 22 11.13 8.07 -2.15
C CYS A 22 12.35 7.20 -2.45
N MET A 23 12.59 6.86 -3.70
CA MET A 23 13.74 6.04 -4.08
C MET A 23 15.08 6.63 -3.65
N ARG A 24 15.11 7.94 -3.45
CA ARG A 24 16.31 8.63 -2.98
C ARG A 24 16.60 8.40 -1.51
N THR A 25 15.61 7.97 -0.73
CA THR A 25 15.75 7.79 0.71
C THR A 25 16.21 6.39 1.11
N GLY A 26 16.13 5.42 0.21
CA GLY A 26 16.59 4.05 0.42
C GLY A 26 15.59 3.12 1.09
N ARG A 27 14.72 3.62 1.96
CA ARG A 27 13.70 2.80 2.63
C ARG A 27 12.33 3.44 2.49
N TYR A 28 11.43 2.72 1.84
CA TYR A 28 10.07 3.20 1.62
C TYR A 28 9.13 2.03 1.41
N GLY A 29 7.85 2.27 1.62
CA GLY A 29 6.79 1.30 1.40
C GLY A 29 5.49 2.00 1.12
N VAL A 30 4.48 1.24 0.76
CA VAL A 30 3.15 1.77 0.43
C VAL A 30 2.11 1.11 1.34
N MET A 31 1.28 1.93 1.97
CA MET A 31 0.16 1.46 2.76
C MET A 31 -1.14 1.82 2.05
N ILE A 32 -1.98 0.83 1.79
CA ILE A 32 -3.28 1.05 1.15
C ILE A 32 -4.35 1.20 2.23
N ALA A 33 -4.87 2.41 2.37
CA ALA A 33 -5.96 2.71 3.29
C ALA A 33 -7.29 2.44 2.59
N ARG A 34 -7.74 1.19 2.60
CA ARG A 34 -8.86 0.74 1.78
C ARG A 34 -10.18 1.46 2.08
N GLY A 35 -10.48 1.67 3.35
CA GLY A 35 -11.70 2.35 3.74
C GLY A 35 -11.80 3.76 3.18
N ASP A 36 -10.77 4.56 3.42
CA ASP A 36 -10.72 5.95 2.96
C ASP A 36 -10.71 6.04 1.45
N LEU A 37 -9.94 5.16 0.80
CA LEU A 37 -9.83 5.14 -0.65
C LEU A 37 -11.15 4.74 -1.31
N ALA A 38 -11.90 3.81 -0.70
CA ALA A 38 -13.19 3.40 -1.20
C ALA A 38 -14.22 4.54 -1.13
N VAL A 39 -14.15 5.37 -0.11
CA VAL A 39 -15.00 6.55 0.01
C VAL A 39 -14.72 7.53 -1.13
N GLU A 40 -13.44 7.74 -1.46
CA GLU A 40 -13.02 8.64 -2.55
C GLU A 40 -13.40 8.13 -3.93
N CYS A 41 -13.14 6.86 -4.19
CA CYS A 41 -13.19 6.31 -5.54
C CYS A 41 -14.39 5.39 -5.81
N GLY A 42 -15.08 4.96 -4.75
CA GLY A 42 -16.19 4.01 -4.82
C GLY A 42 -15.71 2.57 -4.73
N TYR A 43 -16.52 1.75 -4.08
CA TYR A 43 -16.18 0.32 -3.86
C TYR A 43 -16.02 -0.45 -5.16
N GLU A 44 -16.74 -0.05 -6.19
CA GLU A 44 -16.70 -0.74 -7.47
C GLU A 44 -15.33 -0.67 -8.14
N ARG A 45 -14.60 0.41 -7.91
CA ARG A 45 -13.30 0.62 -8.50
C ARG A 45 -12.14 0.15 -7.63
N MET A 46 -12.44 -0.24 -6.39
CA MET A 46 -11.39 -0.61 -5.43
C MET A 46 -10.51 -1.76 -5.90
N ALA A 47 -11.10 -2.79 -6.50
CA ALA A 47 -10.33 -3.93 -6.97
C ALA A 47 -9.30 -3.52 -8.03
N GLU A 48 -9.71 -2.67 -8.98
CA GLU A 48 -8.82 -2.17 -10.03
C GLU A 48 -7.70 -1.30 -9.45
N ILE A 49 -8.07 -0.40 -8.54
CA ILE A 49 -7.11 0.51 -7.92
C ILE A 49 -6.09 -0.25 -7.09
N GLN A 50 -6.53 -1.23 -6.32
CA GLN A 50 -5.61 -2.05 -5.53
C GLN A 50 -4.64 -2.80 -6.44
N GLU A 51 -5.11 -3.35 -7.54
CA GLU A 51 -4.24 -4.02 -8.50
C GLU A 51 -3.21 -3.07 -9.10
N GLU A 52 -3.64 -1.89 -9.52
CA GLU A 52 -2.72 -0.90 -10.08
C GLU A 52 -1.66 -0.47 -9.06
N ILE A 53 -2.05 -0.26 -7.81
CA ILE A 53 -1.10 0.08 -6.75
C ILE A 53 -0.08 -1.05 -6.57
N LEU A 54 -0.54 -2.30 -6.56
CA LEU A 54 0.37 -3.45 -6.44
C LEU A 54 1.36 -3.52 -7.60
N TRP A 55 0.91 -3.27 -8.81
CA TRP A 55 1.78 -3.28 -9.98
C TRP A 55 2.82 -2.17 -9.94
N ILE A 56 2.39 -0.96 -9.58
CA ILE A 56 3.29 0.20 -9.48
C ILE A 56 4.31 -0.03 -8.38
N ALA A 57 3.87 -0.50 -7.22
CA ALA A 57 4.76 -0.78 -6.10
C ALA A 57 5.76 -1.89 -6.44
N GLU A 58 5.33 -2.90 -7.16
CA GLU A 58 6.22 -3.96 -7.62
C GLU A 58 7.30 -3.42 -8.55
N ALA A 59 6.93 -2.58 -9.50
CA ALA A 59 7.88 -1.97 -10.41
C ALA A 59 8.92 -1.14 -9.66
N ALA A 60 8.54 -0.53 -8.55
CA ALA A 60 9.41 0.28 -7.71
C ALA A 60 10.10 -0.53 -6.61
N HIS A 61 9.87 -1.83 -6.53
CA HIS A 61 10.36 -2.70 -5.46
C HIS A 61 9.95 -2.22 -4.07
N ALA A 62 8.77 -1.62 -3.97
CA ALA A 62 8.23 -1.11 -2.70
C ALA A 62 7.33 -2.17 -2.05
N PRO A 63 7.54 -2.51 -0.78
CA PRO A 63 6.60 -3.38 -0.07
C PRO A 63 5.25 -2.71 0.10
N VAL A 64 4.19 -3.50 0.06
CA VAL A 64 2.81 -3.01 0.20
C VAL A 64 2.20 -3.55 1.49
N ILE A 65 1.59 -2.65 2.24
CA ILE A 65 0.92 -2.94 3.49
C ILE A 65 -0.57 -2.68 3.32
N TRP A 66 -1.38 -3.67 3.65
CA TRP A 66 -2.83 -3.52 3.62
C TRP A 66 -3.29 -2.99 4.98
N ALA A 67 -3.80 -1.77 5.02
CA ALA A 67 -4.25 -1.16 6.26
C ALA A 67 -5.70 -1.51 6.55
N THR A 68 -5.93 -2.07 7.73
CA THR A 68 -7.28 -2.18 8.30
C THR A 68 -7.54 -0.92 9.12
N GLN A 69 -8.79 -0.72 9.52
CA GLN A 69 -9.13 0.42 10.39
C GLN A 69 -8.31 0.40 11.69
N VAL A 70 -8.08 -0.79 12.23
CA VAL A 70 -7.28 -0.94 13.44
C VAL A 70 -5.84 -0.50 13.23
N LEU A 71 -5.23 -0.95 12.13
CA LEU A 71 -3.85 -0.57 11.82
C LEU A 71 -3.71 0.92 11.58
N GLU A 72 -4.67 1.53 10.90
CA GLU A 72 -4.68 2.98 10.68
C GLU A 72 -4.75 3.74 12.00
N THR A 73 -5.61 3.31 12.90
CA THR A 73 -5.76 3.92 14.21
C THR A 73 -4.47 3.80 15.02
N LEU A 74 -3.85 2.62 15.03
CA LEU A 74 -2.58 2.40 15.72
C LEU A 74 -1.47 3.28 15.14
N ALA A 75 -1.39 3.38 13.83
CA ALA A 75 -0.39 4.22 13.17
C ALA A 75 -0.56 5.69 13.53
N LYS A 76 -1.80 6.18 13.58
CA LYS A 76 -2.09 7.55 13.96
C LYS A 76 -1.72 7.85 15.40
N ASN A 77 -1.84 6.86 16.28
CA ASN A 77 -1.55 7.03 17.70
C ASN A 77 -0.08 6.73 18.05
N GLY A 78 0.73 6.36 17.08
CA GLY A 78 2.14 6.10 17.31
C GLY A 78 2.43 4.83 18.11
N VAL A 79 1.54 3.85 18.08
CA VAL A 79 1.70 2.59 18.80
C VAL A 79 2.28 1.54 17.85
N PRO A 80 3.57 1.20 17.98
CA PRO A 80 4.30 0.58 16.88
C PRO A 80 4.32 -0.95 16.82
N SER A 81 4.49 -1.65 17.92
CA SER A 81 5.00 -3.02 17.85
C SER A 81 4.03 -4.05 17.27
N ARG A 82 2.77 -4.05 17.72
CA ARG A 82 1.78 -5.01 17.20
C ARG A 82 1.37 -4.70 15.76
N ALA A 83 1.31 -3.40 15.43
CA ALA A 83 1.02 -2.98 14.07
C ALA A 83 2.11 -3.45 13.11
N GLU A 84 3.37 -3.36 13.51
CA GLU A 84 4.50 -3.81 12.69
C GLU A 84 4.43 -5.29 12.35
N VAL A 85 4.09 -6.14 13.31
CA VAL A 85 3.96 -7.59 13.09
C VAL A 85 2.82 -7.88 12.11
N THR A 86 1.68 -7.19 12.26
CA THR A 86 0.53 -7.36 11.36
C THR A 86 0.87 -6.85 9.96
N ASP A 87 1.56 -5.74 9.87
CA ASP A 87 1.99 -5.17 8.59
C ASP A 87 2.88 -6.14 7.82
N ALA A 88 3.82 -6.78 8.50
CA ALA A 88 4.68 -7.77 7.88
C ALA A 88 3.87 -8.92 7.27
N ALA A 89 2.88 -9.44 7.99
CA ALA A 89 2.03 -10.51 7.48
C ALA A 89 1.22 -10.06 6.27
N MET A 90 0.70 -8.85 6.28
CA MET A 90 -0.04 -8.30 5.15
C MET A 90 0.85 -8.05 3.94
N SER A 91 2.06 -7.61 4.14
CA SER A 91 3.04 -7.45 3.07
C SER A 91 3.36 -8.77 2.40
N GLU A 92 3.52 -9.84 3.17
CA GLU A 92 3.75 -11.18 2.63
C GLU A 92 2.58 -11.64 1.76
N ARG A 93 1.36 -11.37 2.17
CA ARG A 93 0.17 -11.69 1.36
C ARG A 93 0.16 -10.94 0.04
N ALA A 94 0.48 -9.67 0.06
CA ALA A 94 0.53 -8.85 -1.15
C ALA A 94 1.58 -9.39 -2.12
N GLU A 95 2.75 -9.76 -1.62
CA GLU A 95 3.80 -10.35 -2.44
C GLU A 95 3.40 -11.72 -3.00
N SER A 96 2.73 -12.55 -2.21
CA SER A 96 2.25 -13.85 -2.67
C SER A 96 1.25 -13.70 -3.83
N ASN A 97 0.35 -12.75 -3.72
CA ASN A 97 -0.62 -12.46 -4.79
C ASN A 97 0.07 -11.99 -6.06
N ARG A 98 1.09 -11.16 -5.92
CA ARG A 98 1.92 -10.69 -7.02
C ARG A 98 2.61 -11.84 -7.74
N ASN A 99 3.21 -12.74 -6.98
CA ASN A 99 3.90 -13.90 -7.53
C ASN A 99 2.95 -14.83 -8.28
N ARG A 100 1.74 -15.02 -7.77
CA ARG A 100 0.72 -15.82 -8.46
C ARG A 100 0.36 -15.22 -9.82
N ARG A 101 0.23 -13.90 -9.90
CA ARG A 101 -0.07 -13.23 -11.17
C ARG A 101 1.06 -13.41 -12.18
N ARG A 102 2.30 -13.36 -11.74
CA ARG A 102 3.44 -13.60 -12.62
C ARG A 102 3.42 -15.00 -13.25
N GLN A 103 2.96 -15.99 -12.49
CA GLN A 103 2.88 -17.37 -12.98
C GLN A 103 1.80 -17.53 -14.05
N HIS A 104 0.80 -16.67 -14.08
CA HIS A 104 -0.30 -16.72 -15.05
C HIS A 104 -0.04 -15.87 -16.30
N LEU A 105 0.99 -15.08 -16.28
CA LEU A 105 1.39 -14.27 -17.42
C LEU A 105 2.35 -15.03 -18.32
#